data_cd7a01d8d702cbfe6f0f8d616b4f5519
#
_entry.id   cd7a01d8d702cbfe6f0f8d616b4f5519
#
_cell.length_a   1.000
_cell.length_b   1.000
_cell.length_c   1.000
_cell.angle_alpha   90.00
_cell.angle_beta   90.00
_cell.angle_gamma   90.00
#
_symmetry.space_group_name_H-M   'P 1'
#
loop_
_entity.id
_entity.type
_entity.pdbx_description
1 polymer ?
#
loop_
_entity_poly.entity_id
_entity_poly.type
_entity_poly.pdbx_seq_one_letter_code
_entity_poly.pdbx_strand_id
1 'polypeptide(L)'
;IRDLEEELGVQLFERSNTGAKLTDDGHDFLKYAKRILGELDLLEGRYRKSFKKSFTVASHHYDFLSLPMAHIAQRFRSDYQEFQLIETTTRKILKSVESFESDLGIIYLDEDNDHILERSFQHMDLTFTPLGEFETKIFLGRQHPLAHKKSLNLKDLEGYPQVRFRQESSGIHFDEDPL
;
A
#
# COMPACT_ATOMS: atom_id res chain seq x y z
N ILE A 1 15.42 20.55 16.48
CA ILE A 1 16.11 19.68 15.50
C ILE A 1 17.62 19.87 15.59
N ARG A 2 18.18 21.08 15.61
CA ARG A 2 19.62 21.29 15.75
C ARG A 2 20.19 20.62 17.00
N ASP A 3 19.54 20.79 18.14
CA ASP A 3 19.95 20.17 19.38
C ASP A 3 19.96 18.64 19.28
N LEU A 4 19.00 18.06 18.55
CA LEU A 4 18.92 16.65 18.26
C LEU A 4 20.05 16.19 17.31
N GLU A 5 20.35 16.97 16.26
CA GLU A 5 21.46 16.70 15.35
C GLU A 5 22.81 16.74 16.08
N GLU A 6 22.97 17.69 17.02
CA GLU A 6 24.17 17.79 17.86
C GLU A 6 24.31 16.60 18.83
N GLU A 7 23.19 16.16 19.44
CA GLU A 7 23.17 15.02 20.36
C GLU A 7 23.47 13.71 19.64
N LEU A 8 22.92 13.53 18.42
CA LEU A 8 23.14 12.33 17.60
C LEU A 8 24.47 12.34 16.86
N GLY A 9 25.10 13.50 16.71
CA GLY A 9 26.36 13.66 15.95
C GLY A 9 26.20 13.51 14.43
N VAL A 10 24.96 13.65 13.91
CA VAL A 10 24.64 13.53 12.48
C VAL A 10 23.76 14.68 12.02
N GLN A 11 23.81 15.00 10.73
CA GLN A 11 22.92 15.98 10.11
C GLN A 11 21.69 15.26 9.53
N LEU A 12 20.50 15.62 10.03
CA LEU A 12 19.24 15.06 9.54
C LEU A 12 18.66 15.87 8.37
N PHE A 13 19.07 17.15 8.24
CA PHE A 13 18.57 18.04 7.20
C PHE A 13 19.71 18.80 6.49
N GLU A 14 19.68 18.79 5.18
CA GLU A 14 20.39 19.74 4.33
C GLU A 14 19.53 21.00 4.17
N ARG A 15 20.08 22.15 4.52
CA ARG A 15 19.41 23.45 4.40
C ARG A 15 19.94 24.20 3.21
N SER A 16 19.04 24.72 2.39
CA SER A 16 19.36 25.56 1.25
C SER A 16 18.49 26.83 1.25
N ASN A 17 18.81 27.76 0.38
CA ASN A 17 17.99 28.96 0.20
C ASN A 17 16.56 28.66 -0.32
N THR A 18 16.31 27.44 -0.80
CA THR A 18 15.03 26.97 -1.32
C THR A 18 14.26 26.09 -0.33
N GLY A 19 14.82 25.84 0.86
CA GLY A 19 14.17 25.01 1.90
C GLY A 19 15.11 24.01 2.56
N ALA A 20 14.53 23.04 3.25
CA ALA A 20 15.26 21.95 3.90
C ALA A 20 14.87 20.60 3.26
N LYS A 21 15.85 19.73 3.03
CA LYS A 21 15.68 18.35 2.58
C LYS A 21 16.26 17.41 3.61
N LEU A 22 15.70 16.22 3.75
CA LEU A 22 16.30 15.17 4.57
C LEU A 22 17.58 14.67 3.94
N THR A 23 18.59 14.42 4.77
CA THR A 23 19.78 13.64 4.42
C THR A 23 19.43 12.15 4.40
N ASP A 24 20.37 11.28 4.02
CA ASP A 24 20.20 9.83 4.14
C ASP A 24 20.02 9.42 5.61
N ASP A 25 20.82 9.98 6.53
CA ASP A 25 20.66 9.81 7.98
C ASP A 25 19.32 10.34 8.47
N GLY A 26 18.83 11.45 7.89
CA GLY A 26 17.51 12.02 8.18
C GLY A 26 16.37 11.12 7.74
N HIS A 27 16.49 10.47 6.59
CA HIS A 27 15.51 9.48 6.13
C HIS A 27 15.47 8.26 7.03
N ASP A 28 16.64 7.77 7.44
CA ASP A 28 16.74 6.61 8.34
C ASP A 28 16.21 6.96 9.74
N PHE A 29 16.60 8.10 10.28
CA PHE A 29 16.07 8.59 11.56
C PHE A 29 14.54 8.73 11.53
N LEU A 30 13.98 9.28 10.44
CA LEU A 30 12.53 9.45 10.30
C LEU A 30 11.78 8.11 10.35
N LYS A 31 12.34 7.04 9.80
CA LYS A 31 11.80 5.68 9.89
C LYS A 31 11.63 5.25 11.36
N TYR A 32 12.72 5.34 12.12
CA TYR A 32 12.71 4.96 13.54
C TYR A 32 11.80 5.87 14.37
N ALA A 33 11.82 7.18 14.12
CA ALA A 33 10.97 8.14 14.81
C ALA A 33 9.48 7.84 14.58
N LYS A 34 9.07 7.57 13.34
CA LYS A 34 7.68 7.18 13.01
C LYS A 34 7.28 5.87 13.69
N ARG A 35 8.19 4.87 13.73
CA ARG A 35 7.96 3.61 14.42
C ARG A 35 7.74 3.82 15.93
N ILE A 36 8.59 4.61 16.58
CA ILE A 36 8.45 4.94 18.00
C ILE A 36 7.14 5.68 18.27
N LEU A 37 6.78 6.65 17.42
CA LEU A 37 5.52 7.37 17.55
C LEU A 37 4.31 6.45 17.35
N GLY A 38 4.35 5.53 16.38
CA GLY A 38 3.32 4.53 16.16
C GLY A 38 3.12 3.61 17.37
N GLU A 39 4.22 3.13 17.98
CA GLU A 39 4.17 2.35 19.22
C GLU A 39 3.62 3.17 20.40
N LEU A 40 3.97 4.47 20.48
CA LEU A 40 3.45 5.39 21.49
C LEU A 40 1.94 5.60 21.32
N ASP A 41 1.48 5.78 20.09
CA ASP A 41 0.05 5.92 19.75
C ASP A 41 -0.74 4.66 20.15
N LEU A 42 -0.18 3.47 19.89
CA LEU A 42 -0.75 2.20 20.34
C LEU A 42 -0.85 2.13 21.86
N LEU A 43 0.19 2.57 22.56
CA LEU A 43 0.24 2.60 24.04
C LEU A 43 -0.75 3.62 24.61
N GLU A 44 -0.78 4.84 24.04
CA GLU A 44 -1.74 5.87 24.43
C GLU A 44 -3.18 5.46 24.15
N GLY A 45 -3.45 4.86 23.01
CA GLY A 45 -4.77 4.32 22.65
C GLY A 45 -5.25 3.23 23.62
N ARG A 46 -4.31 2.48 24.22
CA ARG A 46 -4.62 1.45 25.24
C ARG A 46 -5.00 2.04 26.59
N TYR A 47 -4.44 3.20 26.95
CA TYR A 47 -4.60 3.79 28.30
C TYR A 47 -5.42 5.09 28.33
N ARG A 48 -5.50 5.82 27.22
CA ARG A 48 -6.30 7.05 27.10
C ARG A 48 -7.62 6.77 26.37
N LYS A 49 -8.74 6.79 27.09
CA LYS A 49 -10.11 6.59 26.56
C LYS A 49 -10.54 7.63 25.50
N SER A 50 -9.73 8.66 25.21
CA SER A 50 -10.08 9.75 24.29
C SER A 50 -9.32 9.73 22.97
N PHE A 51 -8.43 8.74 22.72
CA PHE A 51 -7.69 8.66 21.47
C PHE A 51 -8.56 7.99 20.40
N LYS A 52 -8.77 8.68 19.29
CA LYS A 52 -9.47 8.11 18.13
C LYS A 52 -8.54 7.13 17.44
N LYS A 53 -8.68 5.86 17.74
CA LYS A 53 -7.91 4.81 17.08
C LYS A 53 -8.49 4.59 15.68
N SER A 54 -7.69 4.81 14.65
CA SER A 54 -8.03 4.49 13.26
C SER A 54 -7.39 3.16 12.84
N PHE A 55 -8.06 2.44 11.96
CA PHE A 55 -7.51 1.27 11.28
C PHE A 55 -7.48 1.57 9.78
N THR A 56 -6.28 1.60 9.21
CA THR A 56 -6.04 2.04 7.84
C THR A 56 -5.47 0.91 6.99
N VAL A 57 -6.12 0.63 5.87
CA VAL A 57 -5.67 -0.33 4.86
C VAL A 57 -5.34 0.43 3.58
N ALA A 58 -4.13 0.27 3.06
CA ALA A 58 -3.75 0.75 1.75
C ALA A 58 -3.82 -0.38 0.72
N SER A 59 -4.41 -0.15 -0.44
CA SER A 59 -4.58 -1.18 -1.46
C SER A 59 -4.60 -0.60 -2.87
N HIS A 60 -4.53 -1.47 -3.87
CA HIS A 60 -5.03 -1.14 -5.20
C HIS A 60 -6.57 -1.09 -5.18
N HIS A 61 -7.14 -0.69 -6.32
CA HIS A 61 -8.58 -0.75 -6.50
C HIS A 61 -9.06 -2.21 -6.64
N TYR A 62 -9.59 -2.75 -5.54
CA TYR A 62 -10.13 -4.10 -5.50
C TYR A 62 -11.57 -4.09 -4.99
N ASP A 63 -12.53 -4.38 -5.86
CA ASP A 63 -13.95 -4.42 -5.52
C ASP A 63 -14.28 -5.37 -4.35
N PHE A 64 -13.52 -6.46 -4.22
CA PHE A 64 -13.74 -7.45 -3.17
C PHE A 64 -13.45 -6.94 -1.76
N LEU A 65 -12.70 -5.85 -1.59
CA LEU A 65 -12.32 -5.32 -0.27
C LEU A 65 -13.47 -4.65 0.47
N SER A 66 -14.46 -4.14 -0.23
CA SER A 66 -15.58 -3.43 0.39
C SER A 66 -16.31 -4.26 1.45
N LEU A 67 -16.57 -5.54 1.18
CA LEU A 67 -17.27 -6.42 2.10
C LEU A 67 -16.39 -6.84 3.30
N PRO A 68 -15.14 -7.30 3.15
CA PRO A 68 -14.24 -7.55 4.26
C PRO A 68 -14.04 -6.33 5.16
N MET A 69 -13.86 -5.13 4.59
CA MET A 69 -13.72 -3.89 5.37
C MET A 69 -14.97 -3.59 6.20
N ALA A 70 -16.15 -3.78 5.63
CA ALA A 70 -17.40 -3.63 6.38
C ALA A 70 -17.51 -4.63 7.55
N HIS A 71 -17.09 -5.88 7.35
CA HIS A 71 -17.06 -6.90 8.40
C HIS A 71 -16.05 -6.58 9.50
N ILE A 72 -14.84 -6.11 9.13
CA ILE A 72 -13.82 -5.66 10.07
C ILE A 72 -14.35 -4.49 10.91
N ALA A 73 -14.93 -3.49 10.26
CA ALA A 73 -15.49 -2.33 10.92
C ALA A 73 -16.63 -2.72 11.91
N GLN A 74 -17.49 -3.65 11.52
CA GLN A 74 -18.55 -4.15 12.40
C GLN A 74 -17.97 -4.92 13.60
N ARG A 75 -16.98 -5.77 13.39
CA ARG A 75 -16.39 -6.63 14.42
C ARG A 75 -15.57 -5.84 15.44
N PHE A 76 -14.84 -4.83 15.00
CA PHE A 76 -13.88 -4.07 15.81
C PHE A 76 -14.34 -2.63 16.12
N ARG A 77 -15.62 -2.34 15.99
CA ARG A 77 -16.21 -1.00 16.24
C ARG A 77 -16.03 -0.51 17.69
N SER A 78 -15.74 -1.39 18.64
CA SER A 78 -15.43 -1.04 20.02
C SER A 78 -13.97 -0.60 20.21
N ASP A 79 -13.07 -1.06 19.32
CA ASP A 79 -11.65 -0.88 19.45
C ASP A 79 -11.15 0.29 18.58
N TYR A 80 -11.81 0.51 17.45
CA TYR A 80 -11.49 1.55 16.47
C TYR A 80 -12.69 2.45 16.22
N GLN A 81 -12.43 3.75 16.08
CA GLN A 81 -13.46 4.76 15.78
C GLN A 81 -13.52 5.10 14.29
N GLU A 82 -12.47 4.81 13.55
CA GLU A 82 -12.35 5.09 12.15
C GLU A 82 -11.75 3.90 11.40
N PHE A 83 -12.28 3.60 10.23
CA PHE A 83 -11.76 2.58 9.32
C PHE A 83 -11.56 3.22 7.96
N GLN A 84 -10.32 3.20 7.48
CA GLN A 84 -9.94 3.83 6.22
C GLN A 84 -9.48 2.77 5.21
N LEU A 85 -9.92 2.93 3.96
CA LEU A 85 -9.40 2.19 2.81
C LEU A 85 -8.82 3.23 1.84
N ILE A 86 -7.50 3.20 1.65
CA ILE A 86 -6.77 4.12 0.79
C ILE A 86 -6.36 3.40 -0.48
N GLU A 87 -6.90 3.83 -1.62
CA GLU A 87 -6.54 3.28 -2.91
C GLU A 87 -5.35 4.05 -3.51
N THR A 88 -4.28 3.31 -3.82
CA THR A 88 -3.05 3.92 -4.32
C THR A 88 -2.15 2.89 -5.05
N THR A 89 -0.95 3.31 -5.47
CA THR A 89 0.01 2.46 -6.20
C THR A 89 0.81 1.56 -5.27
N THR A 90 1.33 0.43 -5.77
CA THR A 90 2.16 -0.53 -5.02
C THR A 90 3.25 0.14 -4.21
N ARG A 91 4.02 1.03 -4.82
CA ARG A 91 5.09 1.76 -4.12
C ARG A 91 4.59 2.58 -2.94
N LYS A 92 3.46 3.27 -3.10
CA LYS A 92 2.87 4.08 -2.04
C LYS A 92 2.28 3.20 -0.94
N ILE A 93 1.69 2.04 -1.30
CA ILE A 93 1.22 1.04 -0.34
C ILE A 93 2.37 0.57 0.54
N LEU A 94 3.46 0.09 -0.07
CA LEU A 94 4.62 -0.38 0.69
C LEU A 94 5.20 0.70 1.61
N LYS A 95 5.34 1.93 1.09
CA LYS A 95 5.83 3.05 1.89
C LYS A 95 4.91 3.43 3.04
N SER A 96 3.59 3.42 2.83
CA SER A 96 2.64 3.76 3.89
C SER A 96 2.63 2.73 5.01
N VAL A 97 2.83 1.43 4.69
CA VAL A 97 2.97 0.40 5.72
C VAL A 97 4.34 0.51 6.42
N GLU A 98 5.43 0.69 5.68
CA GLU A 98 6.76 0.92 6.24
C GLU A 98 6.79 2.11 7.21
N SER A 99 6.06 3.18 6.88
CA SER A 99 6.01 4.41 7.69
C SER A 99 4.90 4.41 8.75
N PHE A 100 4.18 3.30 8.93
CA PHE A 100 3.05 3.18 9.86
C PHE A 100 1.90 4.16 9.59
N GLU A 101 1.80 4.70 8.37
CA GLU A 101 0.65 5.48 7.91
C GLU A 101 -0.54 4.59 7.59
N SER A 102 -0.28 3.31 7.26
CA SER A 102 -1.28 2.26 7.10
C SER A 102 -0.91 1.04 7.93
N ASP A 103 -1.90 0.43 8.57
CA ASP A 103 -1.71 -0.78 9.38
C ASP A 103 -1.48 -2.01 8.51
N LEU A 104 -2.09 -2.04 7.32
CA LEU A 104 -1.97 -3.12 6.34
C LEU A 104 -1.86 -2.57 4.92
N GLY A 105 -1.10 -3.29 4.09
CA GLY A 105 -1.06 -3.12 2.64
C GLY A 105 -1.63 -4.35 1.94
N ILE A 106 -2.47 -4.16 0.93
CA ILE A 106 -2.96 -5.25 0.08
C ILE A 106 -2.49 -5.00 -1.34
N ILE A 107 -1.71 -5.94 -1.85
CA ILE A 107 -1.10 -5.87 -3.17
C ILE A 107 -1.29 -7.19 -3.91
N TYR A 108 -1.12 -7.14 -5.21
CA TYR A 108 -1.07 -8.31 -6.08
C TYR A 108 0.38 -8.76 -6.27
N LEU A 109 0.58 -10.08 -6.24
CA LEU A 109 1.87 -10.71 -6.46
C LEU A 109 1.72 -11.81 -7.51
N ASP A 110 2.58 -11.81 -8.50
CA ASP A 110 2.64 -12.80 -9.58
C ASP A 110 4.09 -13.19 -9.89
N GLU A 111 4.28 -14.07 -10.86
CA GLU A 111 5.60 -14.58 -11.27
C GLU A 111 6.51 -13.48 -11.83
N ASP A 112 5.96 -12.39 -12.37
CA ASP A 112 6.73 -11.32 -13.00
C ASP A 112 7.21 -10.28 -11.97
N ASN A 113 6.46 -10.04 -10.91
CA ASN A 113 6.75 -9.01 -9.91
C ASN A 113 7.25 -9.55 -8.56
N ASP A 114 7.14 -10.86 -8.29
CA ASP A 114 7.46 -11.48 -7.01
C ASP A 114 8.88 -11.16 -6.54
N HIS A 115 9.88 -11.35 -7.39
CA HIS A 115 11.29 -11.15 -7.06
C HIS A 115 11.64 -9.67 -6.73
N ILE A 116 10.92 -8.70 -7.30
CA ILE A 116 11.10 -7.27 -7.00
C ILE A 116 10.43 -6.95 -5.67
N LEU A 117 9.24 -7.48 -5.46
CA LEU A 117 8.48 -7.25 -4.24
C LEU A 117 9.13 -7.93 -3.03
N GLU A 118 9.65 -9.16 -3.17
CA GLU A 118 10.37 -9.84 -2.09
C GLU A 118 11.59 -9.05 -1.61
N ARG A 119 12.38 -8.48 -2.53
CA ARG A 119 13.49 -7.59 -2.16
C ARG A 119 13.00 -6.34 -1.43
N SER A 120 11.88 -5.77 -1.87
CA SER A 120 11.28 -4.61 -1.24
C SER A 120 10.79 -4.94 0.17
N PHE A 121 10.16 -6.10 0.38
CA PHE A 121 9.72 -6.55 1.71
C PHE A 121 10.92 -6.70 2.66
N GLN A 122 11.99 -7.35 2.22
CA GLN A 122 13.21 -7.50 3.02
C GLN A 122 13.84 -6.16 3.38
N HIS A 123 13.92 -5.22 2.42
CA HIS A 123 14.51 -3.90 2.65
C HIS A 123 13.68 -3.04 3.60
N MET A 124 12.36 -3.16 3.54
CA MET A 124 11.41 -2.38 4.33
C MET A 124 10.97 -3.07 5.62
N ASP A 125 11.53 -4.24 5.95
CA ASP A 125 11.15 -5.08 7.10
C ASP A 125 9.63 -5.39 7.12
N LEU A 126 9.08 -5.71 5.95
CA LEU A 126 7.68 -6.06 5.76
C LEU A 126 7.51 -7.56 5.62
N THR A 127 6.40 -8.08 6.15
CA THR A 127 6.01 -9.49 6.00
C THR A 127 4.84 -9.61 5.04
N PHE A 128 4.96 -10.44 4.02
CA PHE A 128 3.87 -10.77 3.12
C PHE A 128 3.15 -12.05 3.58
N THR A 129 1.82 -12.00 3.60
CA THR A 129 0.96 -13.16 3.89
C THR A 129 -0.07 -13.31 2.77
N PRO A 130 -0.08 -14.44 2.03
CA PRO A 130 -1.06 -14.66 0.98
C PRO A 130 -2.49 -14.69 1.54
N LEU A 131 -3.40 -13.93 0.94
CA LEU A 131 -4.83 -13.97 1.24
C LEU A 131 -5.57 -15.01 0.40
N GLY A 132 -5.07 -15.32 -0.79
CA GLY A 132 -5.62 -16.29 -1.71
C GLY A 132 -5.03 -16.15 -3.10
N GLU A 133 -5.42 -17.06 -3.98
CA GLU A 133 -5.07 -17.05 -5.39
C GLU A 133 -6.30 -16.66 -6.20
N PHE A 134 -6.11 -15.75 -7.16
CA PHE A 134 -7.19 -15.23 -7.98
C PHE A 134 -6.83 -15.37 -9.44
N GLU A 135 -7.75 -15.93 -10.23
CA GLU A 135 -7.59 -15.97 -11.68
C GLU A 135 -7.93 -14.62 -12.30
N THR A 136 -7.12 -14.21 -13.25
CA THR A 136 -7.43 -13.03 -14.08
C THR A 136 -8.72 -13.27 -14.88
N LYS A 137 -9.61 -12.31 -14.88
CA LYS A 137 -10.89 -12.37 -15.59
C LYS A 137 -11.01 -11.21 -16.57
N ILE A 138 -11.68 -11.47 -17.68
CA ILE A 138 -12.01 -10.48 -18.69
C ILE A 138 -13.46 -10.06 -18.51
N PHE A 139 -13.68 -8.75 -18.34
CA PHE A 139 -15.02 -8.19 -18.30
C PHE A 139 -15.46 -7.73 -19.67
N LEU A 140 -16.59 -8.23 -20.15
CA LEU A 140 -17.20 -7.85 -21.41
C LEU A 140 -18.61 -7.30 -21.20
N GLY A 141 -18.96 -6.23 -21.89
CA GLY A 141 -20.34 -5.77 -21.96
C GLY A 141 -21.23 -6.85 -22.57
N ARG A 142 -22.50 -6.93 -22.15
CA ARG A 142 -23.48 -7.93 -22.64
C ARG A 142 -23.66 -7.91 -24.17
N GLN A 143 -23.42 -6.76 -24.81
CA GLN A 143 -23.55 -6.56 -26.26
C GLN A 143 -22.22 -6.76 -27.01
N HIS A 144 -21.14 -7.12 -26.29
CA HIS A 144 -19.85 -7.34 -26.93
C HIS A 144 -19.89 -8.58 -27.85
N PRO A 145 -19.26 -8.55 -29.04
CA PRO A 145 -19.29 -9.70 -29.96
C PRO A 145 -18.81 -11.02 -29.36
N LEU A 146 -17.90 -10.95 -28.38
CA LEU A 146 -17.35 -12.13 -27.69
C LEU A 146 -18.19 -12.57 -26.47
N ALA A 147 -19.22 -11.82 -26.07
CA ALA A 147 -20.00 -12.09 -24.84
C ALA A 147 -20.74 -13.43 -24.84
N HIS A 148 -20.97 -14.01 -26.01
CA HIS A 148 -21.63 -15.33 -26.16
C HIS A 148 -20.66 -16.51 -26.09
N LYS A 149 -19.36 -16.30 -26.14
CA LYS A 149 -18.35 -17.35 -25.99
C LYS A 149 -18.30 -17.85 -24.55
N LYS A 150 -18.23 -19.16 -24.38
CA LYS A 150 -18.11 -19.80 -23.04
C LYS A 150 -16.71 -19.65 -22.42
N SER A 151 -15.69 -19.53 -23.26
CA SER A 151 -14.30 -19.31 -22.88
C SER A 151 -13.62 -18.43 -23.92
N LEU A 152 -12.67 -17.66 -23.50
CA LEU A 152 -11.84 -16.78 -24.32
C LEU A 152 -10.38 -17.18 -24.18
N ASN A 153 -9.62 -16.98 -25.23
CA ASN A 153 -8.16 -17.02 -25.21
C ASN A 153 -7.62 -15.66 -25.67
N LEU A 154 -6.32 -15.43 -25.47
CA LEU A 154 -5.70 -14.15 -25.79
C LEU A 154 -5.87 -13.74 -27.25
N LYS A 155 -5.85 -14.71 -28.19
CA LYS A 155 -6.05 -14.44 -29.63
C LYS A 155 -7.45 -13.93 -29.93
N ASP A 156 -8.45 -14.31 -29.16
CA ASP A 156 -9.81 -13.80 -29.34
C ASP A 156 -9.91 -12.29 -29.05
N LEU A 157 -8.97 -11.74 -28.28
CA LEU A 157 -8.93 -10.33 -27.91
C LEU A 157 -8.19 -9.47 -28.95
N GLU A 158 -7.45 -10.09 -29.85
CA GLU A 158 -6.76 -9.35 -30.91
C GLU A 158 -7.77 -8.55 -31.76
N GLY A 159 -7.46 -7.28 -31.97
CA GLY A 159 -8.30 -6.35 -32.73
C GLY A 159 -9.42 -5.66 -31.94
N TYR A 160 -9.61 -5.99 -30.68
CA TYR A 160 -10.53 -5.27 -29.79
C TYR A 160 -9.79 -4.27 -28.90
N PRO A 161 -10.31 -3.03 -28.71
CA PRO A 161 -9.73 -2.10 -27.77
C PRO A 161 -9.89 -2.62 -26.35
N GLN A 162 -8.84 -2.47 -25.54
CA GLN A 162 -8.81 -2.93 -24.15
C GLN A 162 -8.79 -1.73 -23.20
N VAL A 163 -9.49 -1.83 -22.09
CA VAL A 163 -9.41 -0.89 -20.98
C VAL A 163 -8.65 -1.58 -19.85
N ARG A 164 -7.54 -0.98 -19.43
CA ARG A 164 -6.68 -1.51 -18.38
C ARG A 164 -6.49 -0.46 -17.29
N PHE A 165 -6.40 -0.91 -16.06
CA PHE A 165 -5.94 -0.06 -14.98
C PHE A 165 -4.42 0.11 -15.09
N ARG A 166 -3.96 1.35 -14.99
CA ARG A 166 -2.54 1.66 -15.04
C ARG A 166 -2.14 2.42 -13.77
N GLN A 167 -1.07 1.95 -13.13
CA GLN A 167 -0.46 2.70 -12.04
C GLN A 167 0.42 3.81 -12.63
N GLU A 168 0.46 4.98 -11.97
CA GLU A 168 1.37 6.06 -12.39
C GLU A 168 2.82 5.55 -12.38
N SER A 169 3.45 5.53 -13.55
CA SER A 169 4.80 5.04 -13.75
C SER A 169 5.83 6.10 -13.35
N SER A 170 6.46 5.93 -12.20
CA SER A 170 7.74 6.56 -11.90
C SER A 170 8.85 5.50 -11.84
N GLY A 171 9.22 4.95 -12.98
CA GLY A 171 10.49 4.24 -13.20
C GLY A 171 10.59 2.76 -12.88
N ILE A 172 9.77 2.17 -12.05
CA ILE A 172 9.66 0.72 -11.85
C ILE A 172 8.22 0.35 -12.10
N HIS A 173 7.99 -0.46 -13.12
CA HIS A 173 6.66 -0.92 -13.47
C HIS A 173 6.28 -2.06 -12.52
N PHE A 174 5.31 -1.79 -11.66
CA PHE A 174 4.52 -2.80 -10.96
C PHE A 174 3.16 -2.89 -11.65
N ASP A 175 3.18 -2.98 -12.98
CA ASP A 175 1.94 -3.09 -13.73
C ASP A 175 1.38 -4.48 -13.49
N GLU A 176 0.16 -4.55 -12.99
CA GLU A 176 -0.67 -5.74 -13.02
C GLU A 176 -1.11 -5.96 -14.47
N ASP A 177 -0.20 -6.41 -15.31
CA ASP A 177 -0.48 -6.73 -16.71
C ASP A 177 -0.32 -8.23 -16.93
N PRO A 178 -1.38 -9.01 -16.71
CA PRO A 178 -1.34 -10.45 -16.90
C PRO A 178 -1.42 -10.86 -18.39
N LEU A 179 -1.35 -9.93 -19.34
CA LEU A 179 -1.53 -10.19 -20.75
C LEU A 179 -0.42 -9.57 -21.62
#